data_d01259e8892cf8aaaa73c89b2c89972c
#
_entry.id   d01259e8892cf8aaaa73c89b2c89972c
#
_cell.length_a   1.000
_cell.length_b   1.000
_cell.length_c   1.000
_cell.angle_alpha   90.00
_cell.angle_beta   90.00
_cell.angle_gamma   90.00
#
_symmetry.space_group_name_H-M   'P 1'
#
loop_
_entity.id
_entity.type
_entity.pdbx_description
1 polymer ?
#
loop_
_entity_poly.entity_id
_entity_poly.type
_entity_poly.pdbx_seq_one_letter_code
_entity_poly.pdbx_strand_id
1 'polypeptide(L)'
;MTDDPRFPKRDILCIDCKSFFASVECAERGLDPMTTKLCVVSRAHLKGGLVLAASPRMKAEYGVKTGTRVFELPKRDPEIVLVPPRMGLYVQRNQEIVRLFLQFVAPEDCHPYSIDEAFLDITRSHALFGSTYQIARRIQTEVMKQYGIPTCVGIGDNMLLAKLALDNAAKKKPPYLAYWSYKRVPETLWKMDNLSDFWG
;
A
#
# COMPACT_ATOMS: atom_id res chain seq x y z
N MET A 1 28.55 -10.58 -4.88
CA MET A 1 27.68 -9.96 -5.93
C MET A 1 27.26 -8.58 -5.46
N THR A 2 28.19 -7.63 -5.27
CA THR A 2 27.77 -6.51 -4.41
C THR A 2 28.10 -5.13 -4.92
N ASP A 3 28.93 -5.00 -5.92
CA ASP A 3 29.24 -3.72 -6.57
C ASP A 3 29.56 -3.96 -8.06
N ASP A 4 28.74 -4.79 -8.71
CA ASP A 4 28.85 -5.02 -10.15
C ASP A 4 28.24 -3.82 -10.87
N PRO A 5 29.04 -3.04 -11.65
CA PRO A 5 28.55 -1.86 -12.35
C PRO A 5 27.43 -2.14 -13.37
N ARG A 6 27.23 -3.40 -13.71
CA ARG A 6 26.10 -3.85 -14.57
C ARG A 6 24.76 -3.74 -13.85
N PHE A 7 24.74 -3.66 -12.51
CA PHE A 7 23.54 -3.56 -11.70
C PHE A 7 23.52 -2.23 -10.93
N PRO A 8 23.10 -1.14 -11.56
CA PRO A 8 23.07 0.18 -10.91
C PRO A 8 22.17 0.12 -9.68
N LYS A 9 22.73 0.49 -8.54
CA LYS A 9 22.03 0.55 -7.28
C LYS A 9 21.36 1.92 -7.11
N ARG A 10 20.06 1.88 -6.79
CA ARG A 10 19.28 3.05 -6.36
C ARG A 10 18.58 2.72 -5.06
N ASP A 11 18.08 3.74 -4.37
CA ASP A 11 17.21 3.56 -3.21
C ASP A 11 15.76 3.85 -3.62
N ILE A 12 15.04 2.76 -3.97
CA ILE A 12 13.66 2.85 -4.44
C ILE A 12 12.70 2.45 -3.34
N LEU A 13 11.70 3.28 -3.11
CA LEU A 13 10.52 2.93 -2.31
C LEU A 13 9.37 2.55 -3.24
N CYS A 14 8.69 1.44 -2.95
CA CYS A 14 7.37 1.12 -3.48
C CYS A 14 6.37 1.27 -2.35
N ILE A 15 5.46 2.22 -2.44
CA ILE A 15 4.51 2.59 -1.39
C ILE A 15 3.10 2.22 -1.83
N ASP A 16 2.37 1.52 -0.97
CA ASP A 16 0.99 1.08 -1.18
C ASP A 16 0.11 1.54 -0.03
N CYS A 17 -1.01 2.17 -0.34
CA CYS A 17 -2.00 2.58 0.64
C CYS A 17 -2.91 1.40 0.99
N LYS A 18 -2.80 0.91 2.22
CA LYS A 18 -3.50 -0.30 2.69
C LYS A 18 -5.02 -0.19 2.51
N SER A 19 -5.59 -1.10 1.69
CA SER A 19 -7.06 -1.13 1.45
C SER A 19 -7.64 0.22 1.07
N PHE A 20 -7.02 0.93 0.13
CA PHE A 20 -7.14 2.35 -0.13
C PHE A 20 -8.56 2.90 -0.05
N PHE A 21 -9.50 2.41 -0.86
CA PHE A 21 -10.87 2.93 -0.86
C PHE A 21 -11.54 2.78 0.50
N ALA A 22 -11.38 1.63 1.16
CA ALA A 22 -11.94 1.41 2.48
C ALA A 22 -11.27 2.29 3.54
N SER A 23 -9.95 2.50 3.46
CA SER A 23 -9.22 3.38 4.36
C SER A 23 -9.63 4.85 4.18
N VAL A 24 -9.82 5.31 2.94
CA VAL A 24 -10.37 6.66 2.67
C VAL A 24 -11.76 6.80 3.29
N GLU A 25 -12.65 5.81 3.11
CA GLU A 25 -14.00 5.86 3.67
C GLU A 25 -14.02 5.84 5.20
N CYS A 26 -13.09 5.12 5.83
CA CYS A 26 -12.92 5.17 7.29
C CYS A 26 -12.44 6.56 7.74
N ALA A 27 -11.36 7.07 7.16
CA ALA A 27 -10.78 8.37 7.52
C ALA A 27 -11.77 9.51 7.39
N GLU A 28 -12.56 9.56 6.31
CA GLU A 28 -13.63 10.56 6.10
C GLU A 28 -14.74 10.52 7.14
N ARG A 29 -14.86 9.43 7.87
CA ARG A 29 -15.83 9.24 8.95
C ARG A 29 -15.21 9.37 10.35
N GLY A 30 -13.92 9.71 10.43
CA GLY A 30 -13.19 9.75 11.70
C GLY A 30 -12.96 8.37 12.32
N LEU A 31 -12.98 7.30 11.50
CA LEU A 31 -12.80 5.92 11.93
C LEU A 31 -11.38 5.44 11.61
N ASP A 32 -10.83 4.56 12.46
CA ASP A 32 -9.55 3.91 12.20
C ASP A 32 -9.73 2.74 11.22
N PRO A 33 -9.07 2.79 10.03
CA PRO A 33 -9.15 1.71 9.04
C PRO A 33 -8.67 0.34 9.55
N MET A 34 -7.75 0.34 10.53
CA MET A 34 -7.16 -0.90 11.05
C MET A 34 -8.09 -1.65 12.01
N THR A 35 -9.05 -0.95 12.63
CA THR A 35 -9.97 -1.52 13.62
C THR A 35 -11.42 -1.58 13.14
N THR A 36 -11.80 -0.75 12.16
CA THR A 36 -13.17 -0.66 11.68
C THR A 36 -13.48 -1.76 10.66
N LYS A 37 -14.66 -2.36 10.78
CA LYS A 37 -15.22 -3.36 9.84
C LYS A 37 -15.98 -2.62 8.73
N LEU A 38 -15.31 -2.21 7.65
CA LEU A 38 -15.93 -1.46 6.56
C LEU A 38 -15.66 -2.10 5.19
N CYS A 39 -16.71 -2.18 4.37
CA CYS A 39 -16.61 -2.56 2.97
C CYS A 39 -17.17 -1.47 2.05
N VAL A 40 -16.43 -1.13 1.02
CA VAL A 40 -16.92 -0.35 -0.12
C VAL A 40 -17.56 -1.33 -1.11
N VAL A 41 -18.83 -1.14 -1.44
CA VAL A 41 -19.60 -2.10 -2.24
C VAL A 41 -20.27 -1.42 -3.43
N SER A 42 -20.23 -2.04 -4.62
CA SER A 42 -20.73 -1.46 -5.85
C SER A 42 -22.24 -1.15 -5.83
N ARG A 43 -23.04 -1.95 -5.09
CA ARG A 43 -24.49 -1.85 -4.95
C ARG A 43 -24.90 -2.36 -3.57
N ALA A 44 -24.78 -1.50 -2.55
CA ALA A 44 -25.03 -1.86 -1.16
C ALA A 44 -26.45 -2.42 -0.89
N HIS A 45 -27.43 -1.95 -1.65
CA HIS A 45 -28.83 -2.32 -1.52
C HIS A 45 -29.23 -3.60 -2.30
N LEU A 46 -28.32 -4.16 -3.09
CA LEU A 46 -28.59 -5.36 -3.89
C LEU A 46 -27.76 -6.55 -3.41
N LYS A 47 -28.39 -7.72 -3.24
CA LYS A 47 -27.70 -8.97 -2.88
C LYS A 47 -26.55 -9.32 -3.83
N GLY A 48 -26.64 -8.96 -5.10
CA GLY A 48 -25.63 -9.19 -6.13
C GLY A 48 -24.49 -8.17 -6.18
N GLY A 49 -24.45 -7.18 -5.27
CA GLY A 49 -23.35 -6.22 -5.17
C GLY A 49 -21.99 -6.90 -4.90
N LEU A 50 -20.92 -6.23 -5.34
CA LEU A 50 -19.54 -6.70 -5.15
C LEU A 50 -18.80 -5.82 -4.17
N VAL A 51 -17.99 -6.42 -3.32
CA VAL A 51 -16.99 -5.73 -2.50
C VAL A 51 -15.89 -5.21 -3.45
N LEU A 52 -15.73 -3.91 -3.53
CA LEU A 52 -14.66 -3.25 -4.29
C LEU A 52 -13.40 -3.10 -3.44
N ALA A 53 -13.58 -2.82 -2.15
CA ALA A 53 -12.51 -2.80 -1.17
C ALA A 53 -13.05 -3.15 0.21
N ALA A 54 -12.25 -3.84 1.01
CA ALA A 54 -12.53 -4.15 2.41
C ALA A 54 -11.42 -3.60 3.29
N SER A 55 -11.77 -3.08 4.47
CA SER A 55 -10.81 -2.63 5.46
C SER A 55 -9.86 -3.75 5.90
N PRO A 56 -8.67 -3.44 6.42
CA PRO A 56 -7.76 -4.46 6.96
C PRO A 56 -8.42 -5.35 8.00
N ARG A 57 -9.29 -4.81 8.84
CA ARG A 57 -10.03 -5.56 9.84
C ARG A 57 -10.99 -6.59 9.21
N MET A 58 -11.75 -6.19 8.19
CA MET A 58 -12.64 -7.11 7.45
C MET A 58 -11.87 -8.25 6.77
N LYS A 59 -10.72 -7.93 6.19
CA LYS A 59 -9.85 -8.94 5.57
C LYS A 59 -9.30 -9.93 6.59
N ALA A 60 -8.86 -9.44 7.76
CA ALA A 60 -8.27 -10.27 8.80
C ALA A 60 -9.30 -11.16 9.50
N GLU A 61 -10.47 -10.64 9.82
CA GLU A 61 -11.47 -11.34 10.63
C GLU A 61 -12.36 -12.28 9.81
N TYR A 62 -12.74 -11.85 8.59
CA TYR A 62 -13.71 -12.57 7.76
C TYR A 62 -13.15 -13.06 6.42
N GLY A 63 -11.87 -12.83 6.12
CA GLY A 63 -11.27 -13.23 4.84
C GLY A 63 -11.89 -12.55 3.62
N VAL A 64 -12.58 -11.42 3.80
CA VAL A 64 -13.25 -10.69 2.71
C VAL A 64 -12.22 -10.16 1.72
N LYS A 65 -12.45 -10.39 0.43
CA LYS A 65 -11.59 -9.98 -0.68
C LYS A 65 -12.34 -9.08 -1.66
N THR A 66 -11.62 -8.37 -2.50
CA THR A 66 -12.19 -7.71 -3.67
C THR A 66 -12.90 -8.77 -4.54
N GLY A 67 -14.12 -8.48 -4.97
CA GLY A 67 -14.97 -9.42 -5.69
C GLY A 67 -15.87 -10.31 -4.83
N THR A 68 -15.70 -10.35 -3.50
CA THR A 68 -16.65 -11.02 -2.59
C THR A 68 -18.06 -10.46 -2.81
N ARG A 69 -19.09 -11.32 -2.87
CA ARG A 69 -20.47 -10.88 -3.03
C ARG A 69 -21.04 -10.35 -1.72
N VAL A 70 -21.89 -9.34 -1.79
CA VAL A 70 -22.52 -8.75 -0.58
C VAL A 70 -23.29 -9.80 0.22
N PHE A 71 -23.93 -10.79 -0.42
CA PHE A 71 -24.67 -11.85 0.27
C PHE A 71 -23.78 -12.85 1.04
N GLU A 72 -22.47 -12.89 0.72
CA GLU A 72 -21.48 -13.73 1.41
C GLU A 72 -20.93 -13.06 2.67
N LEU A 73 -21.15 -11.74 2.83
CA LEU A 73 -20.71 -11.03 4.02
C LEU A 73 -21.45 -11.52 5.28
N PRO A 74 -20.81 -11.48 6.46
CA PRO A 74 -21.43 -11.88 7.73
C PRO A 74 -22.70 -11.07 8.02
N LYS A 75 -23.84 -11.74 8.07
CA LYS A 75 -25.16 -11.10 8.25
C LYS A 75 -25.48 -10.74 9.70
N ARG A 76 -24.76 -11.32 10.66
CA ARG A 76 -25.09 -11.22 12.11
C ARG A 76 -24.17 -10.25 12.85
N ASP A 77 -23.25 -9.60 12.17
CA ASP A 77 -22.35 -8.62 12.78
C ASP A 77 -22.85 -7.20 12.49
N PRO A 78 -23.45 -6.53 13.50
CA PRO A 78 -24.00 -5.17 13.33
C PRO A 78 -22.91 -4.09 13.20
N GLU A 79 -21.64 -4.42 13.46
CA GLU A 79 -20.53 -3.48 13.34
C GLU A 79 -20.04 -3.31 11.89
N ILE A 80 -20.52 -4.15 10.97
CA ILE A 80 -20.10 -4.07 9.56
C ILE A 80 -20.78 -2.89 8.87
N VAL A 81 -19.95 -1.97 8.41
CA VAL A 81 -20.37 -0.77 7.67
C VAL A 81 -20.23 -1.02 6.17
N LEU A 82 -21.32 -0.94 5.44
CA LEU A 82 -21.33 -1.03 3.97
C LEU A 82 -21.56 0.37 3.39
N VAL A 83 -20.67 0.80 2.50
CA VAL A 83 -20.73 2.13 1.87
C VAL A 83 -20.63 2.05 0.35
N PRO A 84 -21.31 2.94 -0.39
CA PRO A 84 -21.11 3.05 -1.83
C PRO A 84 -19.75 3.67 -2.17
N PRO A 85 -19.18 3.40 -3.36
CA PRO A 85 -17.92 3.99 -3.78
C PRO A 85 -18.06 5.48 -4.12
N ARG A 86 -17.06 6.27 -3.74
CA ARG A 86 -16.95 7.70 -4.06
C ARG A 86 -15.68 7.96 -4.88
N MET A 87 -15.66 7.51 -6.15
CA MET A 87 -14.44 7.49 -6.99
C MET A 87 -13.77 8.86 -7.12
N GLY A 88 -14.54 9.96 -7.23
CA GLY A 88 -13.99 11.32 -7.27
C GLY A 88 -13.19 11.66 -6.01
N LEU A 89 -13.68 11.26 -4.82
CA LEU A 89 -12.97 11.42 -3.56
C LEU A 89 -11.67 10.61 -3.54
N TYR A 90 -11.68 9.38 -4.05
CA TYR A 90 -10.48 8.53 -4.06
C TYR A 90 -9.40 9.11 -4.98
N VAL A 91 -9.78 9.63 -6.16
CA VAL A 91 -8.85 10.33 -7.05
C VAL A 91 -8.27 11.58 -6.38
N GLN A 92 -9.12 12.39 -5.74
CA GLN A 92 -8.67 13.57 -5.00
C GLN A 92 -7.66 13.18 -3.91
N ARG A 93 -7.98 12.18 -3.09
CA ARG A 93 -7.11 11.72 -2.01
C ARG A 93 -5.78 11.16 -2.52
N ASN A 94 -5.79 10.41 -3.63
CA ASN A 94 -4.57 9.98 -4.29
C ASN A 94 -3.69 11.17 -4.70
N GLN A 95 -4.27 12.19 -5.36
CA GLN A 95 -3.51 13.37 -5.78
C GLN A 95 -2.89 14.12 -4.59
N GLU A 96 -3.59 14.21 -3.46
CA GLU A 96 -3.07 14.83 -2.25
C GLU A 96 -1.89 14.04 -1.66
N ILE A 97 -1.98 12.70 -1.65
CA ILE A 97 -0.89 11.81 -1.22
C ILE A 97 0.32 11.93 -2.16
N VAL A 98 0.10 11.99 -3.47
CA VAL A 98 1.18 12.19 -4.44
C VAL A 98 1.86 13.55 -4.22
N ARG A 99 1.11 14.64 -3.95
CA ARG A 99 1.71 15.94 -3.59
C ARG A 99 2.55 15.87 -2.30
N LEU A 100 2.14 15.03 -1.33
CA LEU A 100 2.95 14.79 -0.14
C LEU A 100 4.26 14.07 -0.52
N PHE A 101 4.24 13.08 -1.41
CA PHE A 101 5.46 12.40 -1.88
C PHE A 101 6.43 13.36 -2.56
N LEU A 102 5.94 14.32 -3.34
CA LEU A 102 6.74 15.36 -3.98
C LEU A 102 7.44 16.34 -3.00
N GLN A 103 7.15 16.26 -1.71
CA GLN A 103 7.93 16.96 -0.69
C GLN A 103 9.25 16.24 -0.36
N PHE A 104 9.36 14.96 -0.71
CA PHE A 104 10.53 14.11 -0.43
C PHE A 104 11.40 13.86 -1.65
N VAL A 105 10.84 13.93 -2.85
CA VAL A 105 11.53 13.65 -4.12
C VAL A 105 11.15 14.68 -5.18
N ALA A 106 11.99 14.83 -6.20
CA ALA A 106 11.67 15.62 -7.39
C ALA A 106 10.55 14.94 -8.22
N PRO A 107 9.81 15.70 -9.05
CA PRO A 107 8.73 15.13 -9.87
C PRO A 107 9.17 13.95 -10.76
N GLU A 108 10.37 14.04 -11.34
CA GLU A 108 10.95 12.97 -12.17
C GLU A 108 11.31 11.70 -11.40
N ASP A 109 11.44 11.77 -10.07
CA ASP A 109 11.74 10.67 -9.17
C ASP A 109 10.47 10.06 -8.53
N CYS A 110 9.29 10.62 -8.82
CA CYS A 110 8.00 10.13 -8.36
C CYS A 110 7.23 9.50 -9.51
N HIS A 111 6.95 8.20 -9.41
CA HIS A 111 6.19 7.46 -10.41
C HIS A 111 4.91 6.88 -9.79
N PRO A 112 3.75 7.56 -9.88
CA PRO A 112 2.45 6.99 -9.54
C PRO A 112 2.16 5.80 -10.45
N TYR A 113 2.04 4.61 -9.86
CA TYR A 113 1.84 3.35 -10.59
C TYR A 113 0.36 2.99 -10.71
N SER A 114 -0.40 3.23 -9.64
CA SER A 114 -1.85 3.02 -9.60
C SER A 114 -2.52 4.07 -8.72
N ILE A 115 -3.82 3.91 -8.44
CA ILE A 115 -4.57 4.84 -7.57
C ILE A 115 -4.12 4.78 -6.11
N ASP A 116 -3.43 3.73 -5.70
CA ASP A 116 -3.01 3.48 -4.32
C ASP A 116 -1.53 3.11 -4.18
N GLU A 117 -0.78 3.09 -5.29
CA GLU A 117 0.61 2.67 -5.31
C GLU A 117 1.50 3.63 -6.10
N ALA A 118 2.68 3.93 -5.58
CA ALA A 118 3.69 4.76 -6.22
C ALA A 118 5.11 4.24 -5.95
N PHE A 119 6.01 4.47 -6.92
CA PHE A 119 7.44 4.31 -6.74
C PHE A 119 8.11 5.68 -6.54
N LEU A 120 9.03 5.76 -5.58
CA LEU A 120 9.85 6.94 -5.32
C LEU A 120 11.33 6.56 -5.38
N ASP A 121 12.10 7.23 -6.23
CA ASP A 121 13.55 7.17 -6.18
C ASP A 121 14.06 8.19 -5.17
N ILE A 122 14.48 7.73 -4.01
CA ILE A 122 14.97 8.58 -2.92
C ILE A 122 16.50 8.70 -2.88
N THR A 123 17.19 8.19 -3.90
CA THR A 123 18.66 8.17 -3.95
C THR A 123 19.27 9.55 -3.73
N ARG A 124 18.61 10.59 -4.24
CA ARG A 124 19.05 11.99 -4.10
C ARG A 124 18.50 12.71 -2.86
N SER A 125 17.63 12.05 -2.09
CA SER A 125 16.89 12.67 -0.97
C SER A 125 17.63 12.58 0.38
N HIS A 126 18.68 11.76 0.47
CA HIS A 126 19.36 11.44 1.73
C HIS A 126 19.94 12.65 2.46
N ALA A 127 20.51 13.63 1.72
CA ALA A 127 21.10 14.82 2.33
C ALA A 127 20.09 15.67 3.12
N LEU A 128 18.80 15.63 2.71
CA LEU A 128 17.74 16.43 3.33
C LEU A 128 16.94 15.65 4.36
N PHE A 129 16.76 14.33 4.15
CA PHE A 129 15.77 13.56 4.89
C PHE A 129 16.35 12.37 5.67
N GLY A 130 17.65 12.11 5.56
CA GLY A 130 18.34 11.05 6.29
C GLY A 130 18.39 9.72 5.54
N SER A 131 18.47 8.61 6.28
CA SER A 131 18.60 7.27 5.70
C SER A 131 17.33 6.81 5.01
N THR A 132 17.44 5.82 4.10
CA THR A 132 16.32 5.18 3.39
C THR A 132 15.20 4.77 4.36
N TYR A 133 15.56 4.17 5.49
CA TYR A 133 14.58 3.76 6.51
C TYR A 133 13.88 4.97 7.14
N GLN A 134 14.62 6.04 7.47
CA GLN A 134 14.05 7.25 8.06
C GLN A 134 13.09 7.93 7.09
N ILE A 135 13.44 8.02 5.81
CA ILE A 135 12.57 8.59 4.77
C ILE A 135 11.29 7.77 4.66
N ALA A 136 11.40 6.44 4.52
CA ALA A 136 10.26 5.55 4.42
C ALA A 136 9.30 5.68 5.62
N ARG A 137 9.84 5.67 6.85
CA ARG A 137 9.06 5.84 8.08
C ARG A 137 8.41 7.22 8.19
N ARG A 138 9.12 8.26 7.78
CA ARG A 138 8.57 9.62 7.78
C ARG A 138 7.40 9.75 6.82
N ILE A 139 7.51 9.21 5.61
CA ILE A 139 6.41 9.17 4.64
C ILE A 139 5.20 8.42 5.21
N GLN A 140 5.40 7.23 5.80
CA GLN A 140 4.32 6.47 6.44
C GLN A 140 3.61 7.29 7.54
N THR A 141 4.39 7.97 8.36
CA THR A 141 3.88 8.81 9.46
C THR A 141 3.10 10.00 8.94
N GLU A 142 3.62 10.70 7.93
CA GLU A 142 2.96 11.87 7.36
C GLU A 142 1.65 11.51 6.64
N VAL A 143 1.63 10.40 5.86
CA VAL A 143 0.40 9.93 5.22
C VAL A 143 -0.66 9.55 6.27
N MET A 144 -0.26 8.84 7.32
CA MET A 144 -1.17 8.48 8.42
C MET A 144 -1.67 9.71 9.16
N LYS A 145 -0.80 10.66 9.48
CA LYS A 145 -1.13 11.88 10.23
C LYS A 145 -2.07 12.80 9.45
N GLN A 146 -1.80 13.00 8.15
CA GLN A 146 -2.57 13.96 7.35
C GLN A 146 -3.87 13.38 6.80
N TYR A 147 -3.88 12.08 6.48
CA TYR A 147 -5.00 11.46 5.76
C TYR A 147 -5.65 10.28 6.49
N GLY A 148 -5.10 9.82 7.61
CA GLY A 148 -5.62 8.66 8.34
C GLY A 148 -5.49 7.34 7.56
N ILE A 149 -4.58 7.27 6.58
CA ILE A 149 -4.42 6.12 5.69
C ILE A 149 -3.13 5.38 6.02
N PRO A 150 -3.21 4.11 6.46
CA PRO A 150 -2.02 3.30 6.69
C PRO A 150 -1.35 2.90 5.37
N THR A 151 -0.01 2.92 5.34
CA THR A 151 0.78 2.56 4.16
C THR A 151 1.74 1.42 4.44
N CYS A 152 2.01 0.62 3.40
CA CYS A 152 3.09 -0.36 3.36
C CYS A 152 4.20 0.15 2.45
N VAL A 153 5.46 -0.12 2.80
CA VAL A 153 6.62 0.33 2.01
C VAL A 153 7.57 -0.83 1.76
N GLY A 154 7.75 -1.17 0.50
CA GLY A 154 8.86 -2.01 0.05
C GLY A 154 10.04 -1.15 -0.36
N ILE A 155 11.22 -1.49 0.10
CA ILE A 155 12.48 -0.82 -0.24
C ILE A 155 13.32 -1.78 -1.08
N GLY A 156 13.94 -1.28 -2.16
CA GLY A 156 14.79 -2.10 -3.01
C GLY A 156 15.87 -1.32 -3.72
N ASP A 157 16.92 -2.02 -4.15
CA ASP A 157 18.00 -1.46 -4.96
C ASP A 157 17.54 -1.11 -6.40
N ASN A 158 16.32 -1.52 -6.76
CA ASN A 158 15.59 -1.18 -7.99
C ASN A 158 14.08 -1.33 -7.78
N MET A 159 13.28 -0.95 -8.80
CA MET A 159 11.81 -1.00 -8.71
C MET A 159 11.28 -2.43 -8.51
N LEU A 160 11.86 -3.44 -9.16
CA LEU A 160 11.45 -4.83 -9.02
C LEU A 160 11.64 -5.32 -7.58
N LEU A 161 12.82 -5.13 -7.01
CA LEU A 161 13.11 -5.54 -5.63
C LEU A 161 12.24 -4.78 -4.61
N ALA A 162 12.01 -3.49 -4.84
CA ALA A 162 11.10 -2.69 -4.00
C ALA A 162 9.67 -3.24 -4.04
N LYS A 163 9.16 -3.56 -5.23
CA LYS A 163 7.81 -4.13 -5.39
C LYS A 163 7.69 -5.52 -4.77
N LEU A 164 8.66 -6.39 -5.00
CA LEU A 164 8.67 -7.73 -4.40
C LEU A 164 8.79 -7.69 -2.87
N ALA A 165 9.60 -6.76 -2.34
CA ALA A 165 9.69 -6.54 -0.89
C ALA A 165 8.35 -6.05 -0.31
N LEU A 166 7.64 -5.18 -1.03
CA LEU A 166 6.32 -4.70 -0.64
C LEU A 166 5.33 -5.87 -0.54
N ASP A 167 5.15 -6.62 -1.64
CA ASP A 167 4.08 -7.63 -1.74
C ASP A 167 4.38 -8.87 -0.89
N ASN A 168 5.64 -9.31 -0.85
CA ASN A 168 6.01 -10.57 -0.19
C ASN A 168 6.39 -10.41 1.28
N ALA A 169 6.71 -9.21 1.76
CA ALA A 169 7.15 -8.99 3.12
C ALA A 169 6.44 -7.83 3.83
N ALA A 170 6.48 -6.60 3.28
CA ALA A 170 5.99 -5.41 3.98
C ALA A 170 4.48 -5.46 4.28
N LYS A 171 3.66 -5.96 3.36
CA LYS A 171 2.19 -6.06 3.55
C LYS A 171 1.78 -7.03 4.65
N LYS A 172 2.66 -7.99 5.04
CA LYS A 172 2.31 -9.12 5.91
C LYS A 172 2.27 -8.76 7.40
N LYS A 173 3.16 -7.87 7.87
CA LYS A 173 3.29 -7.56 9.31
C LYS A 173 3.80 -6.14 9.58
N PRO A 174 3.41 -5.55 10.73
CA PRO A 174 4.01 -4.31 11.19
C PRO A 174 5.57 -4.42 11.30
N PRO A 175 6.28 -3.33 11.06
CA PRO A 175 5.85 -1.96 10.82
C PRO A 175 5.42 -1.68 9.37
N TYR A 176 5.07 -2.72 8.60
CA TYR A 176 4.67 -2.66 7.18
C TYR A 176 5.76 -2.05 6.29
N LEU A 177 7.01 -2.46 6.56
CA LEU A 177 8.20 -2.03 5.86
C LEU A 177 9.16 -3.21 5.68
N ALA A 178 9.70 -3.37 4.47
CA ALA A 178 10.67 -4.42 4.16
C ALA A 178 11.72 -3.91 3.17
N TYR A 179 12.95 -4.42 3.28
CA TYR A 179 14.05 -4.05 2.39
C TYR A 179 14.65 -5.29 1.74
N TRP A 180 14.65 -5.33 0.40
CA TRP A 180 15.31 -6.34 -0.42
C TRP A 180 16.39 -5.69 -1.28
N SER A 181 17.65 -6.05 -1.01
CA SER A 181 18.80 -5.59 -1.78
C SER A 181 19.31 -6.69 -2.72
N TYR A 182 20.16 -6.34 -3.67
CA TYR A 182 20.87 -7.31 -4.50
C TYR A 182 21.61 -8.36 -3.68
N LYS A 183 22.20 -7.97 -2.54
CA LYS A 183 22.90 -8.90 -1.62
C LYS A 183 21.99 -9.96 -1.04
N ARG A 184 20.70 -9.65 -0.88
CA ARG A 184 19.71 -10.55 -0.27
C ARG A 184 18.90 -11.35 -1.29
N VAL A 185 19.16 -11.20 -2.58
CA VAL A 185 18.48 -11.97 -3.64
C VAL A 185 18.49 -13.49 -3.39
N PRO A 186 19.63 -14.13 -3.01
CA PRO A 186 19.62 -15.56 -2.72
C PRO A 186 18.73 -15.97 -1.54
N GLU A 187 18.52 -15.07 -0.57
CA GLU A 187 17.72 -15.32 0.64
C GLU A 187 16.25 -14.92 0.48
N THR A 188 15.94 -14.16 -0.55
CA THR A 188 14.61 -13.60 -0.81
C THR A 188 14.04 -14.09 -2.13
N LEU A 189 14.44 -13.49 -3.25
CA LEU A 189 13.91 -13.74 -4.59
C LEU A 189 14.08 -15.21 -5.01
N TRP A 190 15.25 -15.80 -4.80
CA TRP A 190 15.51 -17.19 -5.19
C TRP A 190 14.79 -18.24 -4.34
N LYS A 191 14.19 -17.82 -3.22
CA LYS A 191 13.37 -18.67 -2.34
C LYS A 191 11.87 -18.55 -2.62
N MET A 192 11.49 -17.85 -3.67
CA MET A 192 10.08 -17.74 -4.07
C MET A 192 9.69 -18.98 -4.87
N ASP A 193 8.77 -19.79 -4.34
CA ASP A 193 8.40 -21.08 -4.92
C ASP A 193 7.33 -20.96 -6.01
N ASN A 194 6.55 -19.87 -6.00
CA ASN A 194 5.43 -19.69 -6.93
C ASN A 194 5.65 -18.51 -7.85
N LEU A 195 5.42 -18.71 -9.15
CA LEU A 195 5.47 -17.61 -10.13
C LEU A 195 4.43 -16.51 -9.83
N SER A 196 3.30 -16.87 -9.20
CA SER A 196 2.28 -15.90 -8.77
C SER A 196 2.76 -14.90 -7.72
N ASP A 197 3.88 -15.16 -7.05
CA ASP A 197 4.47 -14.26 -6.06
C ASP A 197 5.38 -13.21 -6.70
N PHE A 198 5.69 -13.38 -7.99
CA PHE A 198 6.41 -12.39 -8.79
C PHE A 198 5.44 -11.32 -9.32
N TRP A 199 5.98 -10.12 -9.46
CA TRP A 199 5.27 -9.01 -10.07
C TRP A 199 5.38 -9.10 -11.60
N GLY A 200 4.23 -9.08 -12.29
CA GLY A 200 4.12 -9.14 -13.75
C GLY A 200 2.92 -9.94 -14.22
#